data_ad120ca2ab1a44279c9182d72558a25d
#
_entry.id   ad120ca2ab1a44279c9182d72558a25d
#
_cell.length_a   1.000
_cell.length_b   1.000
_cell.length_c   1.000
_cell.angle_alpha   90.00
_cell.angle_beta   90.00
_cell.angle_gamma   90.00
#
_symmetry.space_group_name_H-M   'P 1'
#
loop_
_entity.id
_entity.type
_entity.pdbx_description
1 polymer ?
#
loop_
_entity_poly.entity_id
_entity_poly.type
_entity_poly.pdbx_seq_one_letter_code
_entity_poly.pdbx_strand_id
1 'polypeptide(L)'
;MNKKKKIISSIIGIIVVLLAGYFGIDLTQDSKVPKDSELMISYMDVGQGDAAYIKVNGNDILIDAGPRSNSKELLEQLKAKNIDDFELVIATHPHEDHIGGMVDVFKEYEVKAFYSPKITHTTKTYENLVKAVKDEGLKTKELKGGMVIDLGEGAKFEVFTPQKSEYEELNDYSPIMKLSFGDTSYLFTGDAEKLAEEEALA
;
A
#
# COMPACT_ATOMS: atom_id res chain seq x y z
N MET A 1 -41.32 -14.36 12.55
CA MET A 1 -40.84 -15.68 12.19
C MET A 1 -41.35 -16.69 13.23
N ASN A 2 -42.08 -17.74 12.80
CA ASN A 2 -42.80 -18.67 13.66
C ASN A 2 -41.80 -19.54 14.49
N LYS A 3 -42.08 -19.80 15.79
CA LYS A 3 -41.20 -20.61 16.67
C LYS A 3 -40.76 -21.92 16.02
N LYS A 4 -41.61 -22.60 15.26
CA LYS A 4 -41.26 -23.82 14.52
C LYS A 4 -40.21 -23.59 13.45
N LYS A 5 -40.21 -22.46 12.72
CA LYS A 5 -39.19 -22.14 11.72
C LYS A 5 -37.84 -21.86 12.38
N LYS A 6 -37.79 -21.21 13.57
CA LYS A 6 -36.54 -21.00 14.31
C LYS A 6 -35.92 -22.32 14.78
N ILE A 7 -36.74 -23.24 15.31
CA ILE A 7 -36.25 -24.54 15.78
C ILE A 7 -35.69 -25.39 14.61
N ILE A 8 -36.40 -25.41 13.48
CA ILE A 8 -35.95 -26.14 12.29
C ILE A 8 -34.63 -25.56 11.75
N SER A 9 -34.50 -24.23 11.69
CA SER A 9 -33.27 -23.57 11.24
C SER A 9 -32.08 -23.87 12.17
N SER A 10 -32.30 -23.92 13.50
CA SER A 10 -31.25 -24.28 14.46
C SER A 10 -30.84 -25.75 14.35
N ILE A 11 -31.76 -26.67 14.13
CA ILE A 11 -31.47 -28.09 13.94
C ILE A 11 -30.68 -28.33 12.65
N ILE A 12 -31.05 -27.67 11.55
CA ILE A 12 -30.31 -27.75 10.28
C ILE A 12 -28.87 -27.24 10.46
N GLY A 13 -28.68 -26.10 11.17
CA GLY A 13 -27.36 -25.56 11.45
C GLY A 13 -26.46 -26.56 12.22
N ILE A 14 -27.02 -27.21 13.27
CA ILE A 14 -26.29 -28.21 14.06
C ILE A 14 -25.93 -29.44 13.20
N ILE A 15 -26.85 -29.91 12.35
CA ILE A 15 -26.60 -31.06 11.46
C ILE A 15 -25.47 -30.74 10.46
N VAL A 16 -25.43 -29.53 9.90
CA VAL A 16 -24.38 -29.10 8.97
C VAL A 16 -23.01 -29.09 9.67
N VAL A 17 -22.93 -28.55 10.89
CA VAL A 17 -21.67 -28.56 11.67
C VAL A 17 -21.22 -29.98 12.02
N LEU A 18 -22.13 -30.86 12.41
CA LEU A 18 -21.82 -32.26 12.71
C LEU A 18 -21.37 -33.06 11.49
N LEU A 19 -22.01 -32.84 10.33
CA LEU A 19 -21.62 -33.48 9.07
C LEU A 19 -20.26 -32.95 8.59
N ALA A 20 -19.99 -31.64 8.70
CA ALA A 20 -18.70 -31.08 8.38
C ALA A 20 -17.58 -31.69 9.24
N GLY A 21 -17.79 -31.82 10.56
CA GLY A 21 -16.85 -32.49 11.45
C GLY A 21 -16.66 -33.97 11.14
N TYR A 22 -17.72 -34.69 10.72
CA TYR A 22 -17.65 -36.10 10.34
C TYR A 22 -16.87 -36.35 9.04
N PHE A 23 -17.02 -35.43 8.06
CA PHE A 23 -16.28 -35.47 6.80
C PHE A 23 -14.91 -34.79 6.85
N GLY A 24 -14.48 -34.28 8.00
CA GLY A 24 -13.23 -33.55 8.14
C GLY A 24 -13.22 -32.21 7.40
N ILE A 25 -14.41 -31.68 7.10
CA ILE A 25 -14.55 -30.37 6.48
C ILE A 25 -14.41 -29.34 7.59
N ASP A 26 -13.28 -28.65 7.63
CA ASP A 26 -13.06 -27.53 8.52
C ASP A 26 -13.85 -26.30 7.99
N LEU A 27 -15.02 -26.06 8.59
CA LEU A 27 -15.84 -24.90 8.26
C LEU A 27 -15.25 -23.58 8.80
N THR A 28 -14.14 -23.67 9.54
CA THR A 28 -13.35 -22.54 10.02
C THR A 28 -12.10 -22.34 9.21
N GLN A 29 -11.98 -22.95 8.02
CA GLN A 29 -10.89 -22.59 7.11
C GLN A 29 -11.09 -21.11 6.69
N ASP A 30 -10.76 -20.22 7.63
CA ASP A 30 -9.98 -19.06 7.24
C ASP A 30 -8.83 -19.60 6.38
N SER A 31 -8.73 -19.12 5.15
CA SER A 31 -7.61 -19.42 4.28
C SER A 31 -6.36 -19.29 5.15
N LYS A 32 -5.71 -20.41 5.47
CA LYS A 32 -4.50 -20.39 6.31
C LYS A 32 -3.44 -19.65 5.51
N VAL A 33 -3.42 -18.34 5.65
CA VAL A 33 -2.24 -17.55 5.39
C VAL A 33 -1.16 -18.18 6.30
N PRO A 34 -0.03 -18.63 5.76
CA PRO A 34 1.04 -19.17 6.58
C PRO A 34 1.34 -18.21 7.73
N LYS A 35 1.63 -18.73 8.92
CA LYS A 35 1.72 -17.96 10.17
C LYS A 35 2.71 -16.80 10.13
N ASP A 36 3.56 -16.75 9.11
CA ASP A 36 4.59 -15.74 8.85
C ASP A 36 4.25 -14.80 7.66
N SER A 37 3.09 -14.96 7.01
CA SER A 37 2.64 -14.13 5.91
C SER A 37 1.40 -13.33 6.33
N GLU A 38 1.63 -12.29 7.11
CA GLU A 38 0.59 -11.32 7.46
C GLU A 38 0.62 -10.17 6.44
N LEU A 39 -0.55 -9.78 5.96
CA LEU A 39 -0.73 -8.50 5.31
C LEU A 39 -1.39 -7.54 6.29
N MET A 40 -0.75 -6.43 6.55
CA MET A 40 -1.31 -5.31 7.29
C MET A 40 -1.21 -4.04 6.45
N ILE A 41 -2.30 -3.32 6.31
CA ILE A 41 -2.35 -2.00 5.67
C ILE A 41 -2.87 -1.01 6.70
N SER A 42 -2.13 0.07 6.90
CA SER A 42 -2.50 1.16 7.81
C SER A 42 -2.46 2.48 7.06
N TYR A 43 -3.58 3.14 6.92
CA TYR A 43 -3.64 4.52 6.48
C TYR A 43 -3.30 5.40 7.68
N MET A 44 -2.26 6.21 7.53
CA MET A 44 -1.70 7.02 8.61
C MET A 44 -2.47 8.33 8.72
N ASP A 45 -2.72 8.78 9.95
CA ASP A 45 -3.31 10.11 10.16
C ASP A 45 -2.22 11.17 10.01
N VAL A 46 -2.19 11.79 8.84
CA VAL A 46 -1.24 12.85 8.49
C VAL A 46 -1.93 14.20 8.21
N GLY A 47 -3.22 14.32 8.61
CA GLY A 47 -4.04 15.47 8.27
C GLY A 47 -4.45 15.47 6.80
N GLN A 48 -4.32 16.63 6.12
CA GLN A 48 -4.55 16.66 4.68
C GLN A 48 -3.34 16.08 3.96
N GLY A 49 -3.54 15.04 3.18
CA GLY A 49 -2.50 14.35 2.43
C GLY A 49 -2.57 12.83 2.62
N ASP A 50 -1.67 12.12 2.00
CA ASP A 50 -1.65 10.66 2.00
C ASP A 50 -0.38 10.09 2.63
N ALA A 51 -0.56 9.03 3.42
CA ALA A 51 0.49 8.13 3.85
C ALA A 51 -0.10 6.75 4.15
N ALA A 52 0.38 5.73 3.48
CA ALA A 52 -0.05 4.35 3.72
C ALA A 52 1.15 3.47 4.06
N TYR A 53 1.11 2.84 5.22
CA TYR A 53 2.08 1.84 5.64
C TYR A 53 1.53 0.43 5.36
N ILE A 54 2.38 -0.41 4.78
CA ILE A 54 2.05 -1.79 4.44
C ILE A 54 3.14 -2.69 5.00
N LYS A 55 2.72 -3.72 5.73
CA LYS A 55 3.57 -4.85 6.10
C LYS A 55 3.09 -6.09 5.37
N VAL A 56 3.97 -6.74 4.60
CA VAL A 56 3.65 -7.95 3.85
C VAL A 56 4.89 -8.85 3.76
N ASN A 57 4.75 -10.12 4.13
CA ASN A 57 5.83 -11.11 4.09
C ASN A 57 7.13 -10.63 4.80
N GLY A 58 6.97 -9.90 5.90
CA GLY A 58 8.09 -9.32 6.64
C GLY A 58 8.67 -8.03 6.04
N ASN A 59 8.22 -7.61 4.86
CA ASN A 59 8.64 -6.36 4.24
C ASN A 59 7.81 -5.19 4.76
N ASP A 60 8.47 -4.10 5.10
CA ASP A 60 7.87 -2.85 5.49
C ASP A 60 7.90 -1.86 4.30
N ILE A 61 6.74 -1.34 3.92
CA ILE A 61 6.55 -0.50 2.72
C ILE A 61 5.82 0.78 3.12
N LEU A 62 6.24 1.90 2.58
CA LEU A 62 5.55 3.18 2.73
C LEU A 62 5.17 3.74 1.37
N ILE A 63 3.91 4.11 1.19
CA ILE A 63 3.41 4.86 0.04
C ILE A 63 3.03 6.23 0.55
N ASP A 64 3.70 7.27 0.07
CA ASP A 64 3.62 8.65 0.52
C ASP A 64 3.90 8.86 2.00
N ALA A 65 4.04 10.10 2.43
CA ALA A 65 4.47 10.45 3.78
C ALA A 65 3.80 11.72 4.31
N GLY A 66 2.70 12.13 3.69
CA GLY A 66 1.94 13.31 4.09
C GLY A 66 2.72 14.63 4.01
N PRO A 67 2.13 15.71 4.51
CA PRO A 67 2.74 17.02 4.52
C PRO A 67 3.87 17.10 5.57
N ARG A 68 4.84 17.95 5.30
CA ARG A 68 5.97 18.19 6.20
C ARG A 68 5.54 18.66 7.59
N SER A 69 4.45 19.41 7.68
CA SER A 69 3.91 19.89 8.95
C SER A 69 3.56 18.76 9.91
N ASN A 70 3.22 17.60 9.40
CA ASN A 70 2.76 16.43 10.16
C ASN A 70 3.79 15.27 10.14
N SER A 71 5.02 15.53 9.70
CA SER A 71 6.07 14.49 9.64
C SER A 71 6.38 13.89 11.00
N LYS A 72 6.30 14.70 12.09
CA LYS A 72 6.53 14.22 13.45
C LYS A 72 5.45 13.21 13.87
N GLU A 73 4.20 13.52 13.63
CA GLU A 73 3.05 12.67 13.92
C GLU A 73 3.13 11.36 13.11
N LEU A 74 3.53 11.45 11.84
CA LEU A 74 3.79 10.27 11.02
C LEU A 74 4.88 9.39 11.65
N LEU A 75 6.03 9.97 12.01
CA LEU A 75 7.13 9.21 12.61
C LEU A 75 6.74 8.55 13.94
N GLU A 76 5.94 9.22 14.78
CA GLU A 76 5.42 8.64 16.02
C GLU A 76 4.52 7.42 15.73
N GLN A 77 3.66 7.50 14.71
CA GLN A 77 2.81 6.39 14.28
C GLN A 77 3.64 5.24 13.68
N LEU A 78 4.67 5.52 12.88
CA LEU A 78 5.56 4.52 12.31
C LEU A 78 6.40 3.81 13.39
N LYS A 79 6.92 4.54 14.38
CA LYS A 79 7.64 3.96 15.53
C LYS A 79 6.80 2.94 16.30
N ALA A 80 5.49 3.19 16.42
CA ALA A 80 4.57 2.26 17.07
C ALA A 80 4.38 0.92 16.29
N LYS A 81 4.84 0.85 15.03
CA LYS A 81 4.79 -0.36 14.19
C LYS A 81 6.01 -1.28 14.36
N ASN A 82 7.04 -0.85 15.10
CA ASN A 82 8.31 -1.55 15.27
C ASN A 82 8.99 -1.88 13.93
N ILE A 83 9.14 -0.86 13.09
CA ILE A 83 9.80 -0.93 11.79
C ILE A 83 11.30 -0.80 12.02
N ASP A 84 12.09 -1.72 11.47
CA ASP A 84 13.55 -1.64 11.49
C ASP A 84 14.06 -0.86 10.27
N ASP A 85 13.59 -1.20 9.09
CA ASP A 85 13.92 -0.56 7.81
C ASP A 85 12.72 -0.60 6.86
N PHE A 86 12.77 0.19 5.78
CA PHE A 86 11.80 0.09 4.69
C PHE A 86 12.39 -0.66 3.51
N GLU A 87 11.81 -1.80 3.14
CA GLU A 87 12.14 -2.49 1.90
C GLU A 87 11.86 -1.59 0.68
N LEU A 88 10.79 -0.80 0.77
CA LEU A 88 10.31 0.01 -0.33
C LEU A 88 9.61 1.28 0.17
N VAL A 89 10.02 2.42 -0.37
CA VAL A 89 9.29 3.69 -0.26
C VAL A 89 8.85 4.13 -1.65
N ILE A 90 7.59 4.51 -1.78
CA ILE A 90 6.96 4.97 -3.03
C ILE A 90 6.49 6.40 -2.85
N ALA A 91 6.86 7.28 -3.77
CA ALA A 91 6.24 8.60 -3.94
C ALA A 91 5.29 8.55 -5.13
N THR A 92 4.01 8.87 -4.91
CA THR A 92 3.00 8.82 -5.97
C THR A 92 3.14 9.97 -6.94
N HIS A 93 3.29 11.19 -6.44
CA HIS A 93 3.48 12.39 -7.23
C HIS A 93 4.12 13.52 -6.37
N PRO A 94 4.58 14.65 -6.95
CA PRO A 94 5.47 15.57 -6.26
C PRO A 94 4.78 16.63 -5.37
N HIS A 95 3.49 16.50 -5.06
CA HIS A 95 2.82 17.44 -4.19
C HIS A 95 3.31 17.31 -2.73
N GLU A 96 3.30 18.43 -2.03
CA GLU A 96 3.87 18.54 -0.68
C GLU A 96 3.14 17.68 0.34
N ASP A 97 1.84 17.56 0.22
CA ASP A 97 0.98 16.75 1.07
C ASP A 97 1.10 15.21 0.84
N HIS A 98 1.97 14.80 -0.09
CA HIS A 98 2.37 13.42 -0.33
C HIS A 98 3.85 13.17 0.00
N ILE A 99 4.74 14.08 -0.41
CA ILE A 99 6.18 13.85 -0.23
C ILE A 99 6.82 14.69 0.88
N GLY A 100 6.04 15.53 1.57
CA GLY A 100 6.56 16.49 2.55
C GLY A 100 7.28 15.84 3.72
N GLY A 101 6.75 14.75 4.24
CA GLY A 101 7.32 13.99 5.35
C GLY A 101 8.46 13.05 4.96
N MET A 102 8.66 12.73 3.67
CA MET A 102 9.63 11.71 3.24
C MET A 102 11.06 11.98 3.67
N VAL A 103 11.48 13.25 3.67
CA VAL A 103 12.84 13.62 4.11
C VAL A 103 13.10 13.18 5.55
N ASP A 104 12.11 13.26 6.41
CA ASP A 104 12.24 12.88 7.81
C ASP A 104 12.16 11.35 7.97
N VAL A 105 11.39 10.67 7.11
CA VAL A 105 11.41 9.20 7.02
C VAL A 105 12.80 8.70 6.62
N PHE A 106 13.42 9.24 5.57
CA PHE A 106 14.79 8.89 5.14
C PHE A 106 15.88 9.18 6.18
N LYS A 107 15.66 10.10 7.13
CA LYS A 107 16.60 10.35 8.23
C LYS A 107 16.45 9.36 9.38
N GLU A 108 15.24 8.86 9.60
CA GLU A 108 14.91 8.01 10.73
C GLU A 108 15.07 6.52 10.44
N TYR A 109 14.87 6.11 9.18
CA TYR A 109 14.86 4.73 8.74
C TYR A 109 15.79 4.51 7.55
N GLU A 110 16.48 3.36 7.50
CA GLU A 110 17.11 2.87 6.29
C GLU A 110 16.04 2.53 5.24
N VAL A 111 16.25 2.96 4.00
CA VAL A 111 15.36 2.69 2.87
C VAL A 111 16.14 1.90 1.82
N LYS A 112 15.71 0.67 1.48
CA LYS A 112 16.43 -0.18 0.53
C LYS A 112 16.11 0.13 -0.93
N ALA A 113 14.89 0.59 -1.21
CA ALA A 113 14.49 0.98 -2.56
C ALA A 113 13.51 2.16 -2.54
N PHE A 114 13.70 3.07 -3.50
CA PHE A 114 12.80 4.20 -3.70
C PHE A 114 12.24 4.20 -5.11
N TYR A 115 10.93 4.31 -5.22
CA TYR A 115 10.21 4.35 -6.49
C TYR A 115 9.39 5.63 -6.61
N SER A 116 9.35 6.20 -7.80
CA SER A 116 8.40 7.26 -8.17
C SER A 116 8.19 7.27 -9.67
N PRO A 117 7.10 7.88 -10.17
CA PRO A 117 6.96 8.20 -11.59
C PRO A 117 8.14 9.03 -12.08
N LYS A 118 8.39 8.98 -13.38
CA LYS A 118 9.41 9.81 -14.02
C LYS A 118 8.90 11.24 -14.16
N ILE A 119 9.13 12.03 -13.13
CA ILE A 119 8.75 13.44 -13.07
C ILE A 119 9.88 14.28 -12.49
N THR A 120 9.96 15.53 -12.87
CA THR A 120 10.79 16.54 -12.22
C THR A 120 9.93 17.71 -11.77
N HIS A 121 10.23 18.25 -10.60
CA HIS A 121 9.51 19.40 -10.06
C HIS A 121 10.49 20.43 -9.45
N THR A 122 10.09 21.69 -9.41
CA THR A 122 10.96 22.80 -8.98
C THR A 122 10.71 23.24 -7.53
N THR A 123 9.82 22.58 -6.82
CA THR A 123 9.55 22.91 -5.41
C THR A 123 10.72 22.50 -4.51
N LYS A 124 10.89 23.24 -3.44
CA LYS A 124 11.91 22.94 -2.44
C LYS A 124 11.70 21.59 -1.77
N THR A 125 10.46 21.18 -1.60
CA THR A 125 10.08 19.85 -1.08
C THR A 125 10.62 18.75 -1.97
N TYR A 126 10.39 18.83 -3.28
CA TYR A 126 10.90 17.85 -4.25
C TYR A 126 12.44 17.84 -4.31
N GLU A 127 13.08 19.01 -4.37
CA GLU A 127 14.55 19.10 -4.33
C GLU A 127 15.15 18.44 -3.08
N ASN A 128 14.54 18.67 -1.91
CA ASN A 128 14.98 18.08 -0.65
C ASN A 128 14.80 16.56 -0.65
N LEU A 129 13.69 16.04 -1.22
CA LEU A 129 13.47 14.60 -1.38
C LEU A 129 14.54 13.97 -2.28
N VAL A 130 14.77 14.55 -3.47
CA VAL A 130 15.81 14.06 -4.39
C VAL A 130 17.20 14.03 -3.69
N LYS A 131 17.48 15.05 -2.89
CA LYS A 131 18.73 15.07 -2.10
C LYS A 131 18.74 13.95 -1.06
N ALA A 132 17.66 13.72 -0.32
CA ALA A 132 17.59 12.66 0.69
C ALA A 132 17.78 11.26 0.06
N VAL A 133 17.11 10.98 -1.06
CA VAL A 133 17.29 9.74 -1.82
C VAL A 133 18.75 9.54 -2.23
N LYS A 134 19.43 10.62 -2.69
CA LYS A 134 20.83 10.57 -3.06
C LYS A 134 21.76 10.38 -1.87
N ASP A 135 21.48 11.05 -0.76
CA ASP A 135 22.28 10.95 0.48
C ASP A 135 22.21 9.53 1.05
N GLU A 136 21.09 8.82 0.87
CA GLU A 136 20.92 7.39 1.18
C GLU A 136 21.68 6.46 0.20
N GLY A 137 22.29 7.00 -0.84
CA GLY A 137 22.98 6.23 -1.87
C GLY A 137 22.06 5.57 -2.89
N LEU A 138 20.78 5.89 -2.86
CA LEU A 138 19.76 5.32 -3.74
C LEU A 138 19.68 6.03 -5.08
N LYS A 139 19.08 5.33 -6.03
CA LYS A 139 18.59 5.89 -7.29
C LYS A 139 17.09 5.70 -7.33
N THR A 140 16.37 6.73 -7.76
CA THR A 140 14.94 6.59 -8.03
C THR A 140 14.73 5.53 -9.12
N LYS A 141 13.94 4.53 -8.80
CA LYS A 141 13.41 3.55 -9.77
C LYS A 141 12.11 4.10 -10.33
N GLU A 142 12.01 4.13 -11.65
CA GLU A 142 10.81 4.64 -12.34
C GLU A 142 9.62 3.71 -12.11
N LEU A 143 8.49 4.28 -11.65
CA LEU A 143 7.19 3.62 -11.68
C LEU A 143 6.46 3.97 -12.96
N LYS A 144 5.97 2.93 -13.66
CA LYS A 144 5.17 3.08 -14.88
C LYS A 144 4.23 1.90 -15.09
N GLY A 145 3.20 2.13 -15.86
CA GLY A 145 2.23 1.09 -16.21
C GLY A 145 2.87 -0.15 -16.84
N GLY A 146 2.32 -1.31 -16.51
CA GLY A 146 2.82 -2.62 -16.93
C GLY A 146 3.92 -3.21 -16.03
N MET A 147 4.38 -2.49 -15.01
CA MET A 147 5.36 -3.03 -14.07
C MET A 147 4.71 -3.96 -13.04
N VAL A 148 5.50 -4.92 -12.58
CA VAL A 148 5.18 -5.77 -11.43
C VAL A 148 6.33 -5.65 -10.43
N ILE A 149 6.01 -5.35 -9.18
CA ILE A 149 6.96 -5.39 -8.06
C ILE A 149 6.62 -6.63 -7.24
N ASP A 150 7.51 -7.60 -7.23
CA ASP A 150 7.37 -8.82 -6.43
C ASP A 150 7.73 -8.51 -4.97
N LEU A 151 6.86 -8.88 -4.06
CA LEU A 151 7.01 -8.70 -2.61
C LEU A 151 7.20 -10.04 -1.88
N GLY A 152 7.42 -11.11 -2.66
CA GLY A 152 7.60 -12.47 -2.13
C GLY A 152 6.30 -13.18 -1.77
N GLU A 153 6.36 -14.51 -1.68
CA GLU A 153 5.28 -15.40 -1.20
C GLU A 153 3.88 -15.07 -1.76
N GLY A 154 3.81 -14.73 -3.06
CA GLY A 154 2.56 -14.44 -3.77
C GLY A 154 2.02 -13.02 -3.56
N ALA A 155 2.74 -12.17 -2.83
CA ALA A 155 2.43 -10.74 -2.76
C ALA A 155 3.10 -9.97 -3.89
N LYS A 156 2.37 -9.07 -4.54
CA LYS A 156 2.90 -8.22 -5.61
C LYS A 156 2.11 -6.93 -5.77
N PHE A 157 2.81 -5.89 -6.22
CA PHE A 157 2.15 -4.75 -6.85
C PHE A 157 2.11 -4.94 -8.36
N GLU A 158 0.95 -4.72 -8.96
CA GLU A 158 0.75 -4.53 -10.38
C GLU A 158 0.47 -3.05 -10.63
N VAL A 159 1.29 -2.41 -11.45
CA VAL A 159 1.23 -0.97 -11.71
C VAL A 159 0.51 -0.74 -13.04
N PHE A 160 -0.56 0.05 -13.05
CA PHE A 160 -1.37 0.31 -14.24
C PHE A 160 -1.03 1.66 -14.89
N THR A 161 -0.68 2.66 -14.09
CA THR A 161 -0.32 4.03 -14.52
C THR A 161 0.97 4.49 -13.82
N PRO A 162 1.65 5.55 -14.30
CA PRO A 162 1.40 6.28 -15.54
C PRO A 162 1.78 5.45 -16.78
N GLN A 163 1.06 5.65 -17.89
CA GLN A 163 1.39 5.03 -19.18
C GLN A 163 2.13 5.97 -20.12
N LYS A 164 1.99 7.28 -19.92
CA LYS A 164 2.69 8.32 -20.68
C LYS A 164 3.92 8.84 -19.93
N SER A 165 4.80 9.48 -20.65
CA SER A 165 5.99 10.13 -20.10
C SER A 165 5.73 11.53 -19.56
N GLU A 166 4.64 12.18 -20.01
CA GLU A 166 4.28 13.56 -19.67
C GLU A 166 2.78 13.71 -19.52
N TYR A 167 2.36 14.44 -18.49
CA TYR A 167 0.99 14.83 -18.19
C TYR A 167 0.94 16.32 -17.92
N GLU A 168 -0.21 16.94 -18.21
CA GLU A 168 -0.43 18.37 -17.93
C GLU A 168 -0.63 18.60 -16.41
N GLU A 169 -1.39 17.70 -15.76
CA GLU A 169 -1.66 17.76 -14.34
C GLU A 169 -0.73 16.82 -13.55
N LEU A 170 -0.22 17.32 -12.43
CA LEU A 170 0.71 16.56 -11.60
C LEU A 170 0.06 15.31 -10.95
N ASN A 171 -1.23 15.39 -10.66
CA ASN A 171 -2.00 14.29 -10.10
C ASN A 171 -2.06 13.08 -11.03
N ASP A 172 -2.11 13.30 -12.35
CA ASP A 172 -2.15 12.23 -13.36
C ASP A 172 -0.83 11.43 -13.47
N TYR A 173 0.25 11.88 -12.83
CA TYR A 173 1.44 11.05 -12.65
C TYR A 173 1.26 9.98 -11.56
N SER A 174 0.23 10.08 -10.72
CA SER A 174 -0.01 9.12 -9.65
C SER A 174 -0.12 7.69 -10.19
N PRO A 175 0.68 6.74 -9.67
CA PRO A 175 0.56 5.36 -10.07
C PRO A 175 -0.70 4.75 -9.47
N ILE A 176 -1.58 4.23 -10.32
CA ILE A 176 -2.63 3.32 -9.89
C ILE A 176 -2.00 1.95 -9.75
N MET A 177 -1.97 1.42 -8.53
CA MET A 177 -1.30 0.17 -8.20
C MET A 177 -2.24 -0.78 -7.48
N LYS A 178 -2.25 -2.04 -7.90
CA LYS A 178 -2.98 -3.12 -7.21
C LYS A 178 -1.99 -3.97 -6.43
N LEU A 179 -2.12 -3.98 -5.11
CA LEU A 179 -1.47 -4.97 -4.24
C LEU A 179 -2.35 -6.22 -4.22
N SER A 180 -1.80 -7.35 -4.62
CA SER A 180 -2.43 -8.66 -4.48
C SER A 180 -1.72 -9.48 -3.43
N PHE A 181 -2.49 -10.19 -2.58
CA PHE A 181 -1.99 -11.11 -1.56
C PHE A 181 -3.03 -12.22 -1.33
N GLY A 182 -2.69 -13.45 -1.67
CA GLY A 182 -3.64 -14.56 -1.68
C GLY A 182 -4.87 -14.23 -2.55
N ASP A 183 -6.06 -14.39 -1.98
CA ASP A 183 -7.33 -14.12 -2.66
C ASP A 183 -7.81 -12.67 -2.49
N THR A 184 -7.00 -11.81 -1.86
CA THR A 184 -7.36 -10.40 -1.62
C THR A 184 -6.54 -9.45 -2.48
N SER A 185 -7.12 -8.29 -2.78
CA SER A 185 -6.40 -7.20 -3.45
C SER A 185 -6.85 -5.83 -2.96
N TYR A 186 -5.92 -4.89 -3.03
CA TYR A 186 -6.11 -3.50 -2.62
C TYR A 186 -5.63 -2.59 -3.72
N LEU A 187 -6.37 -1.51 -3.98
CA LEU A 187 -6.02 -0.52 -4.98
C LEU A 187 -5.51 0.74 -4.27
N PHE A 188 -4.36 1.23 -4.72
CA PHE A 188 -3.77 2.49 -4.31
C PHE A 188 -3.75 3.40 -5.54
N THR A 189 -4.29 4.59 -5.43
CA THR A 189 -4.50 5.47 -6.57
C THR A 189 -3.72 6.78 -6.45
N GLY A 190 -3.21 7.11 -5.25
CA GLY A 190 -2.78 8.47 -4.98
C GLY A 190 -3.88 9.44 -5.40
N ASP A 191 -3.51 10.55 -5.98
CA ASP A 191 -4.42 11.58 -6.49
C ASP A 191 -4.74 11.42 -7.98
N ALA A 192 -4.67 10.19 -8.50
CA ALA A 192 -4.98 9.92 -9.91
C ALA A 192 -6.35 10.47 -10.28
N GLU A 193 -6.39 11.25 -11.36
CA GLU A 193 -7.61 11.85 -11.87
C GLU A 193 -8.16 11.03 -13.05
N LYS A 194 -9.22 11.54 -13.65
CA LYS A 194 -9.96 10.86 -14.71
C LYS A 194 -9.07 10.31 -15.83
N LEU A 195 -8.03 11.05 -16.25
CA LEU A 195 -7.16 10.61 -17.33
C LEU A 195 -6.38 9.36 -16.96
N ALA A 196 -5.80 9.35 -15.75
CA ALA A 196 -5.07 8.20 -15.23
C ALA A 196 -6.01 7.00 -15.01
N GLU A 197 -7.24 7.23 -14.52
CA GLU A 197 -8.25 6.18 -14.38
C GLU A 197 -8.64 5.55 -15.73
N GLU A 198 -8.84 6.38 -16.77
CA GLU A 198 -9.12 5.91 -18.13
C GLU A 198 -7.95 5.08 -18.70
N GLU A 199 -6.71 5.49 -18.44
CA GLU A 199 -5.52 4.73 -18.83
C GLU A 199 -5.41 3.38 -18.10
N ALA A 200 -5.75 3.33 -16.83
CA ALA A 200 -5.71 2.08 -16.05
C ALA A 200 -6.72 1.03 -16.51
N LEU A 201 -7.80 1.47 -17.20
CA LEU A 201 -8.85 0.60 -17.73
C LEU A 201 -8.61 0.15 -19.17
N ALA A 202 -7.62 0.69 -19.86
CA ALA A 202 -7.34 0.43 -21.28
C ALA A 202 -6.47 -0.82 -21.47
#